data_3a135a1f7bbc9eef3ddbd75837f20afc
#
_entry.id   3a135a1f7bbc9eef3ddbd75837f20afc
#
_cell.length_a   1.000
_cell.length_b   1.000
_cell.length_c   1.000
_cell.angle_alpha   90.00
_cell.angle_beta   90.00
_cell.angle_gamma   90.00
#
_symmetry.space_group_name_H-M   'P 1'
#
loop_
_entity.id
_entity.type
_entity.pdbx_description
1 polymer ?
#
loop_
_entity_poly.entity_id
_entity_poly.type
_entity_poly.pdbx_seq_one_letter_code
_entity_poly.pdbx_strand_id
1 'polypeptide(L)'
;MTKEELVVAVKAIVALAKEMKIDEMYVGYKALFSKPDFATLRPEDQRQALKLMVLFKGAPRKPFTPAMTQACESAIAPLTELVSVHSEPGDFEMLGICHLALGREEAASNMFRAGLTIERERNPGSDLCGTLMRRVSEL
;
A
#
# COMPACT_ATOMS: atom_id res chain seq x y z
N MET A 1 -1.10 7.36 -18.48
CA MET A 1 -1.02 8.44 -17.46
C MET A 1 0.40 8.93 -17.36
N THR A 2 0.59 10.23 -17.43
CA THR A 2 1.91 10.83 -17.22
C THR A 2 2.17 11.04 -15.73
N LYS A 3 3.45 11.27 -15.40
CA LYS A 3 3.81 11.61 -14.02
C LYS A 3 3.12 12.90 -13.57
N GLU A 4 3.00 13.88 -14.46
CA GLU A 4 2.33 15.14 -14.17
C GLU A 4 0.85 14.94 -13.86
N GLU A 5 0.17 14.09 -14.61
CA GLU A 5 -1.22 13.74 -14.34
C GLU A 5 -1.36 13.02 -12.98
N LEU A 6 -0.41 12.14 -12.65
CA LEU A 6 -0.37 11.47 -11.34
C LEU A 6 -0.22 12.50 -10.21
N VAL A 7 0.70 13.44 -10.36
CA VAL A 7 0.95 14.48 -9.35
C VAL A 7 -0.31 15.32 -9.11
N VAL A 8 -1.00 15.71 -10.17
CA VAL A 8 -2.24 16.48 -10.06
C VAL A 8 -3.31 15.67 -9.31
N ALA A 9 -3.48 14.40 -9.67
CA ALA A 9 -4.46 13.53 -9.01
C ALA A 9 -4.14 13.36 -7.53
N VAL A 10 -2.89 13.07 -7.19
CA VAL A 10 -2.47 12.86 -5.81
C VAL A 10 -2.62 14.14 -4.97
N LYS A 11 -2.27 15.29 -5.52
CA LYS A 11 -2.45 16.57 -4.79
C LYS A 11 -3.91 16.82 -4.45
N ALA A 12 -4.84 16.52 -5.36
CA ALA A 12 -6.27 16.67 -5.11
C ALA A 12 -6.72 15.73 -3.99
N ILE A 13 -6.24 14.48 -3.99
CA ILE A 13 -6.57 13.50 -2.95
C ILE A 13 -6.01 13.91 -1.59
N VAL A 14 -4.75 14.36 -1.56
CA VAL A 14 -4.11 14.82 -0.32
C VAL A 14 -4.83 16.03 0.27
N ALA A 15 -5.33 16.91 -0.58
CA ALA A 15 -6.13 18.07 -0.14
C ALA A 15 -7.39 17.63 0.62
N LEU A 16 -8.04 16.54 0.17
CA LEU A 16 -9.20 15.99 0.87
C LEU A 16 -8.81 15.50 2.26
N ALA A 17 -7.66 14.86 2.40
CA ALA A 17 -7.17 14.41 3.71
C ALA A 17 -6.91 15.59 4.66
N LYS A 18 -6.36 16.68 4.14
CA LYS A 18 -6.12 17.90 4.93
C LYS A 18 -7.43 18.56 5.41
N GLU A 19 -8.50 18.38 4.65
CA GLU A 19 -9.82 18.85 5.03
C GLU A 19 -10.57 17.85 5.91
N MET A 20 -9.91 16.79 6.37
CA MET A 20 -10.49 15.71 7.17
C MET A 20 -11.59 14.91 6.45
N LYS A 21 -11.62 14.96 5.12
CA LYS A 21 -12.56 14.20 4.29
C LYS A 21 -11.95 12.83 3.98
N ILE A 22 -11.81 12.00 4.99
CA ILE A 22 -11.02 10.76 4.91
C ILE A 22 -11.65 9.73 3.98
N ASP A 23 -12.97 9.52 4.04
CA ASP A 23 -13.61 8.58 3.13
C ASP A 23 -13.50 9.04 1.68
N GLU A 24 -13.64 10.34 1.42
CA GLU A 24 -13.47 10.89 0.07
C GLU A 24 -12.04 10.70 -0.43
N MET A 25 -11.05 10.82 0.47
CA MET A 25 -9.65 10.53 0.15
C MET A 25 -9.50 9.09 -0.34
N TYR A 26 -10.06 8.11 0.38
CA TYR A 26 -9.99 6.70 -0.03
C TYR A 26 -10.72 6.46 -1.35
N VAL A 27 -11.86 7.08 -1.56
CA VAL A 27 -12.56 7.00 -2.85
C VAL A 27 -11.69 7.51 -3.99
N GLY A 28 -10.95 8.60 -3.75
CA GLY A 28 -10.00 9.15 -4.72
C GLY A 28 -8.87 8.19 -5.06
N TYR A 29 -8.28 7.54 -4.05
CA TYR A 29 -7.24 6.54 -4.28
C TYR A 29 -7.77 5.32 -5.02
N LYS A 30 -8.97 4.84 -4.66
CA LYS A 30 -9.60 3.75 -5.39
C LYS A 30 -9.74 4.07 -6.88
N ALA A 31 -10.22 5.26 -7.20
CA ALA A 31 -10.35 5.70 -8.58
C ALA A 31 -9.00 5.73 -9.31
N LEU A 32 -7.96 6.24 -8.63
CA LEU A 32 -6.62 6.33 -9.19
C LEU A 32 -6.04 4.96 -9.50
N PHE A 33 -6.05 4.04 -8.52
CA PHE A 33 -5.45 2.72 -8.68
C PHE A 33 -6.24 1.82 -9.62
N SER A 34 -7.52 2.10 -9.84
CA SER A 34 -8.37 1.34 -10.75
C SER A 34 -8.20 1.75 -12.21
N LYS A 35 -7.48 2.83 -12.50
CA LYS A 35 -7.23 3.25 -13.87
C LYS A 35 -6.25 2.28 -14.54
N PRO A 36 -6.59 1.76 -15.75
CA PRO A 36 -5.70 0.82 -16.45
C PRO A 36 -4.30 1.38 -16.70
N ASP A 37 -4.18 2.67 -16.96
CA ASP A 37 -2.90 3.32 -17.25
C ASP A 37 -2.06 3.61 -16.00
N PHE A 38 -2.60 3.39 -14.78
CA PHE A 38 -1.78 3.45 -13.57
C PHE A 38 -0.63 2.45 -13.65
N ALA A 39 -0.88 1.26 -14.19
CA ALA A 39 0.13 0.21 -14.35
C ALA A 39 1.23 0.58 -15.36
N THR A 40 1.03 1.60 -16.17
CA THR A 40 2.04 2.08 -17.14
C THR A 40 3.03 3.06 -16.53
N LEU A 41 2.78 3.54 -15.33
CA LEU A 41 3.71 4.42 -14.62
C LEU A 41 4.96 3.64 -14.20
N ARG A 42 6.05 4.38 -13.97
CA ARG A 42 7.27 3.75 -13.45
C ARG A 42 7.02 3.17 -12.07
N PRO A 43 7.70 2.06 -11.73
CA PRO A 43 7.51 1.43 -10.41
C PRO A 43 7.67 2.40 -9.24
N GLU A 44 8.64 3.30 -9.28
CA GLU A 44 8.88 4.28 -8.21
C GLU A 44 7.68 5.20 -8.01
N ASP A 45 7.05 5.63 -9.11
CA ASP A 45 5.90 6.52 -9.07
C ASP A 45 4.66 5.78 -8.56
N GLN A 46 4.47 4.53 -8.96
CA GLN A 46 3.40 3.69 -8.42
C GLN A 46 3.58 3.49 -6.91
N ARG A 47 4.79 3.15 -6.46
CA ARG A 47 5.09 2.95 -5.03
C ARG A 47 4.80 4.16 -4.21
N GLN A 48 5.18 5.34 -4.70
CA GLN A 48 4.97 6.59 -3.97
C GLN A 48 3.48 6.84 -3.75
N ALA A 49 2.66 6.67 -4.77
CA ALA A 49 1.22 6.87 -4.66
C ALA A 49 0.58 5.81 -3.74
N LEU A 50 0.95 4.54 -3.90
CA LEU A 50 0.45 3.46 -3.06
C LEU A 50 0.82 3.69 -1.59
N LYS A 51 2.05 4.09 -1.33
CA LYS A 51 2.53 4.36 0.03
C LYS A 51 1.74 5.47 0.72
N LEU A 52 1.39 6.52 0.00
CA LEU A 52 0.59 7.61 0.55
C LEU A 52 -0.77 7.14 1.05
N MET A 53 -1.36 6.15 0.40
CA MET A 53 -2.64 5.58 0.84
C MET A 53 -2.45 4.52 1.92
N VAL A 54 -1.62 3.51 1.65
CA VAL A 54 -1.49 2.32 2.53
C VAL A 54 -0.90 2.68 3.88
N LEU A 55 0.08 3.59 3.93
CA LEU A 55 0.72 4.00 5.16
C LEU A 55 0.20 5.34 5.69
N PHE A 56 -0.97 5.77 5.24
CA PHE A 56 -1.59 6.98 5.75
C PHE A 56 -1.78 6.87 7.26
N LYS A 57 -1.17 7.80 8.02
CA LYS A 57 -1.17 7.77 9.49
C LYS A 57 -0.71 6.42 10.06
N GLY A 58 0.24 5.76 9.37
CA GLY A 58 0.88 4.54 9.83
C GLY A 58 0.33 3.24 9.27
N ALA A 59 -0.94 3.12 8.99
CA ALA A 59 -1.64 2.02 8.31
C ALA A 59 -3.14 2.09 8.62
N PRO A 60 -3.99 1.44 7.84
CA PRO A 60 -5.43 1.35 8.18
C PRO A 60 -5.64 0.72 9.55
N ARG A 61 -6.58 1.28 10.30
CA ARG A 61 -6.94 0.79 11.65
C ARG A 61 -8.41 0.49 11.73
N LYS A 62 -8.75 -0.50 12.55
CA LYS A 62 -10.15 -0.81 12.84
C LYS A 62 -10.82 0.37 13.58
N PRO A 63 -12.11 0.64 13.32
CA PRO A 63 -12.95 -0.08 12.35
C PRO A 63 -12.63 0.34 10.91
N PHE A 64 -12.61 -0.66 10.01
CA PHE A 64 -12.37 -0.39 8.59
C PHE A 64 -13.66 0.09 7.93
N THR A 65 -13.65 1.29 7.33
CA THR A 65 -14.81 1.80 6.59
C THR A 65 -14.89 1.12 5.22
N PRO A 66 -16.09 1.09 4.58
CA PRO A 66 -16.19 0.57 3.22
C PRO A 66 -15.26 1.28 2.23
N ALA A 67 -15.11 2.59 2.33
CA ALA A 67 -14.21 3.34 1.47
C ALA A 67 -12.76 2.87 1.62
N MET A 68 -12.31 2.64 2.84
CA MET A 68 -10.97 2.16 3.16
C MET A 68 -10.74 0.75 2.57
N THR A 69 -11.67 -0.18 2.79
CA THR A 69 -11.51 -1.55 2.27
C THR A 69 -11.54 -1.58 0.75
N GLN A 70 -12.37 -0.76 0.12
CA GLN A 70 -12.42 -0.68 -1.35
C GLN A 70 -11.12 -0.09 -1.93
N ALA A 71 -10.53 0.90 -1.27
CA ALA A 71 -9.24 1.43 -1.69
C ALA A 71 -8.14 0.36 -1.55
N CYS A 72 -8.12 -0.38 -0.45
CA CYS A 72 -7.18 -1.49 -0.26
C CYS A 72 -7.36 -2.57 -1.33
N GLU A 73 -8.60 -2.93 -1.67
CA GLU A 73 -8.86 -3.89 -2.73
C GLU A 73 -8.30 -3.40 -4.07
N SER A 74 -8.47 -2.13 -4.41
CA SER A 74 -7.94 -1.56 -5.66
C SER A 74 -6.41 -1.53 -5.72
N ALA A 75 -5.74 -1.58 -4.57
CA ALA A 75 -4.29 -1.59 -4.49
C ALA A 75 -3.69 -2.99 -4.65
N ILE A 76 -4.48 -4.04 -4.51
CA ILE A 76 -3.99 -5.43 -4.57
C ILE A 76 -3.31 -5.72 -5.89
N ALA A 77 -3.96 -5.40 -7.02
CA ALA A 77 -3.41 -5.73 -8.34
C ALA A 77 -2.06 -5.03 -8.60
N PRO A 78 -1.93 -3.70 -8.45
CA PRO A 78 -0.64 -3.06 -8.66
C PRO A 78 0.43 -3.53 -7.66
N LEU A 79 0.09 -3.77 -6.40
CA LEU A 79 1.05 -4.27 -5.43
C LEU A 79 1.50 -5.70 -5.73
N THR A 80 0.58 -6.56 -6.17
CA THR A 80 0.90 -7.93 -6.57
C THR A 80 1.89 -7.93 -7.73
N GLU A 81 1.69 -7.05 -8.71
CA GLU A 81 2.62 -6.92 -9.83
C GLU A 81 4.00 -6.42 -9.36
N LEU A 82 4.03 -5.42 -8.48
CA LEU A 82 5.29 -4.89 -7.96
C LEU A 82 6.09 -5.96 -7.21
N VAL A 83 5.47 -6.76 -6.33
CA VAL A 83 6.19 -7.82 -5.61
C VAL A 83 6.63 -8.93 -6.56
N SER A 84 5.84 -9.25 -7.57
CA SER A 84 6.16 -10.28 -8.55
C SER A 84 7.38 -9.92 -9.39
N VAL A 85 7.49 -8.66 -9.80
CA VAL A 85 8.56 -8.21 -10.70
C VAL A 85 9.81 -7.77 -9.95
N HIS A 86 9.66 -7.09 -8.81
CA HIS A 86 10.77 -6.41 -8.14
C HIS A 86 11.17 -7.01 -6.80
N SER A 87 10.31 -7.76 -6.14
CA SER A 87 10.58 -8.40 -4.84
C SER A 87 11.12 -7.43 -3.79
N GLU A 88 10.57 -6.21 -3.74
CA GLU A 88 10.98 -5.23 -2.73
C GLU A 88 10.26 -5.45 -1.40
N PRO A 89 10.99 -5.53 -0.28
CA PRO A 89 10.38 -5.77 1.04
C PRO A 89 9.27 -4.78 1.41
N GLY A 90 9.42 -3.51 1.08
CA GLY A 90 8.39 -2.51 1.33
C GLY A 90 7.10 -2.75 0.56
N ASP A 91 7.19 -3.28 -0.64
CA ASP A 91 6.02 -3.64 -1.45
C ASP A 91 5.27 -4.82 -0.81
N PHE A 92 6.01 -5.81 -0.29
CA PHE A 92 5.42 -6.93 0.47
C PHE A 92 4.70 -6.43 1.72
N GLU A 93 5.29 -5.46 2.42
CA GLU A 93 4.63 -4.88 3.60
C GLU A 93 3.30 -4.24 3.23
N MET A 94 3.28 -3.41 2.19
CA MET A 94 2.06 -2.74 1.75
C MET A 94 0.99 -3.75 1.30
N LEU A 95 1.39 -4.77 0.56
CA LEU A 95 0.47 -5.82 0.11
C LEU A 95 -0.12 -6.58 1.30
N GLY A 96 0.71 -6.90 2.28
CA GLY A 96 0.26 -7.55 3.51
C GLY A 96 -0.75 -6.71 4.28
N ILE A 97 -0.49 -5.41 4.40
CA ILE A 97 -1.42 -4.47 5.06
C ILE A 97 -2.77 -4.46 4.36
N CYS A 98 -2.77 -4.41 3.02
CA CYS A 98 -4.02 -4.41 2.26
C CYS A 98 -4.79 -5.72 2.43
N HIS A 99 -4.12 -6.87 2.41
CA HIS A 99 -4.77 -8.15 2.69
C HIS A 99 -5.36 -8.18 4.10
N LEU A 100 -4.63 -7.67 5.08
CA LEU A 100 -5.11 -7.63 6.45
C LEU A 100 -6.39 -6.78 6.59
N ALA A 101 -6.42 -5.62 5.94
CA ALA A 101 -7.61 -4.76 5.93
C ALA A 101 -8.82 -5.44 5.26
N LEU A 102 -8.59 -6.41 4.38
CA LEU A 102 -9.62 -7.19 3.72
C LEU A 102 -9.98 -8.49 4.47
N GLY A 103 -9.43 -8.68 5.66
CA GLY A 103 -9.68 -9.87 6.46
C GLY A 103 -8.96 -11.13 5.99
N ARG A 104 -7.95 -11.00 5.14
CA ARG A 104 -7.17 -12.11 4.59
C ARG A 104 -5.89 -12.32 5.40
N GLU A 105 -6.02 -12.80 6.62
CA GLU A 105 -4.90 -12.90 7.56
C GLU A 105 -3.79 -13.83 7.09
N GLU A 106 -4.12 -14.96 6.48
CA GLU A 106 -3.12 -15.89 5.97
C GLU A 106 -2.31 -15.28 4.84
N ALA A 107 -2.98 -14.62 3.89
CA ALA A 107 -2.31 -13.92 2.80
C ALA A 107 -1.42 -12.80 3.34
N ALA A 108 -1.92 -12.05 4.32
CA ALA A 108 -1.13 -10.99 4.96
C ALA A 108 0.12 -11.56 5.62
N SER A 109 -0.02 -12.64 6.39
CA SER A 109 1.11 -13.30 7.04
C SER A 109 2.17 -13.74 6.02
N ASN A 110 1.74 -14.35 4.91
CA ASN A 110 2.65 -14.79 3.87
C ASN A 110 3.43 -13.62 3.28
N MET A 111 2.79 -12.48 3.06
CA MET A 111 3.44 -11.29 2.51
C MET A 111 4.44 -10.69 3.50
N PHE A 112 4.06 -10.54 4.77
CA PHE A 112 4.98 -10.00 5.78
C PHE A 112 6.20 -10.91 5.96
N ARG A 113 6.01 -12.22 5.98
CA ARG A 113 7.10 -13.18 6.11
C ARG A 113 8.04 -13.15 4.90
N ALA A 114 7.49 -13.08 3.70
CA ALA A 114 8.29 -12.98 2.48
C ALA A 114 9.15 -11.71 2.48
N GLY A 115 8.54 -10.57 2.81
CA GLY A 115 9.28 -9.31 2.92
C GLY A 115 10.34 -9.35 4.01
N LEU A 116 10.03 -9.95 5.17
CA LEU A 116 10.98 -10.10 6.27
C LEU A 116 12.19 -10.94 5.87
N THR A 117 11.97 -12.06 5.18
CA THR A 117 13.06 -12.93 4.72
C THR A 117 14.04 -12.16 3.84
N ILE A 118 13.53 -11.38 2.90
CA ILE A 118 14.37 -10.58 1.99
C ILE A 118 15.10 -9.47 2.75
N GLU A 119 14.40 -8.72 3.59
CA GLU A 119 15.01 -7.60 4.33
C GLU A 119 16.05 -8.07 5.34
N ARG A 120 15.80 -9.18 5.99
CA ARG A 120 16.75 -9.76 6.96
C ARG A 120 18.07 -10.13 6.30
N GLU A 121 18.06 -10.59 5.05
CA GLU A 121 19.27 -10.89 4.29
C GLU A 121 20.00 -9.63 3.84
N ARG A 122 19.24 -8.62 3.41
CA ARG A 122 19.81 -7.39 2.85
C ARG A 122 20.26 -6.40 3.94
N ASN A 123 19.39 -6.15 4.92
CA ASN A 123 19.58 -5.12 5.93
C ASN A 123 19.02 -5.59 7.28
N PRO A 124 19.68 -6.53 7.98
CA PRO A 124 19.12 -7.12 9.21
C PRO A 124 18.87 -6.14 10.35
N GLY A 125 19.56 -5.00 10.36
CA GLY A 125 19.38 -3.98 11.38
C GLY A 125 18.49 -2.82 10.98
N SER A 126 17.78 -2.91 9.83
CA SER A 126 16.96 -1.80 9.36
C SER A 126 15.66 -1.63 10.16
N ASP A 127 15.10 -0.43 10.11
CA ASP A 127 13.79 -0.15 10.70
C ASP A 127 12.70 -1.00 10.07
N LEU A 128 12.78 -1.22 8.75
CA LEU A 128 11.81 -2.06 8.04
C LEU A 128 11.87 -3.51 8.53
N CYS A 129 13.07 -4.04 8.77
CA CYS A 129 13.23 -5.39 9.33
C CYS A 129 12.48 -5.51 10.66
N GLY A 130 12.69 -4.56 11.58
CA GLY A 130 11.99 -4.53 12.86
C GLY A 130 10.48 -4.38 12.71
N THR A 131 10.04 -3.54 11.78
CA THR A 131 8.62 -3.34 11.51
C THR A 131 7.96 -4.63 11.01
N LEU A 132 8.60 -5.33 10.07
CA LEU A 132 8.07 -6.58 9.53
C LEU A 132 8.02 -7.68 10.60
N MET A 133 9.05 -7.76 11.47
CA MET A 133 9.03 -8.69 12.61
C MET A 133 7.84 -8.44 13.51
N ARG A 134 7.57 -7.17 13.83
CA ARG A 134 6.42 -6.80 14.66
C ARG A 134 5.11 -7.18 13.99
N ARG A 135 4.95 -6.90 12.69
CA ARG A 135 3.72 -7.25 11.97
C ARG A 135 3.45 -8.73 11.97
N VAL A 136 4.48 -9.56 11.79
CA VAL A 136 4.35 -11.02 11.87
C VAL A 136 3.90 -11.44 13.26
N SER A 137 4.45 -10.84 14.30
CA SER A 137 4.14 -11.22 15.69
C SER A 137 2.74 -10.79 16.14
N GLU A 138 2.15 -9.81 15.50
CA GLU A 138 0.82 -9.28 15.84
C GLU A 138 -0.34 -10.03 15.17
N LEU A 139 -0.03 -11.02 14.34
CA LEU A 139 -1.07 -11.78 13.62
C LEU A 139 -1.64 -12.94 14.43
#